data_66474241411e776b17e74b6df4ef33a6
#
_entry.id   66474241411e776b17e74b6df4ef33a6
#
_cell.length_a   1.000
_cell.length_b   1.000
_cell.length_c   1.000
_cell.angle_alpha   90.00
_cell.angle_beta   90.00
_cell.angle_gamma   90.00
#
_symmetry.space_group_name_H-M   'P 1'
#
loop_
_entity.id
_entity.type
_entity.pdbx_description
1 polymer ?
#
loop_
_entity_poly.entity_id
_entity_poly.type
_entity_poly.pdbx_seq_one_letter_code
_entity_poly.pdbx_strand_id
1 'polypeptide(L)'
;MYQDKELIIRPVQTEDLPRLWELIHKEESPEWKKWDAPYYEFKQVSYETFMEKADSYVNSESFWAIEVDGIIYGIVSYYWEHEPSKWLEMGIVFHEAPSWGKGLGTRALKLWMNHLFQTMPLVRVGFTTWSGNERMIRVGEKLGMTQEARIRKVRYYNGHYYDSIRMGILREEWEALHL
;
A
#
# COMPACT_ATOMS: atom_id res chain seq x y z
N MET A 1 0.60 5.36 15.59
CA MET A 1 1.98 4.97 15.24
C MET A 1 2.20 3.53 15.65
N TYR A 2 2.75 2.72 14.77
CA TYR A 2 3.11 1.33 15.03
C TYR A 2 4.55 1.08 14.58
N GLN A 3 5.27 0.25 15.32
CA GLN A 3 6.70 0.02 15.11
C GLN A 3 7.06 -1.46 15.18
N ASP A 4 7.96 -1.87 14.30
CA ASP A 4 8.65 -3.15 14.32
C ASP A 4 10.14 -2.90 14.03
N LYS A 5 10.96 -2.89 15.09
CA LYS A 5 12.39 -2.54 15.07
C LYS A 5 12.61 -1.16 14.41
N GLU A 6 13.37 -1.11 13.30
CA GLU A 6 13.67 0.11 12.53
C GLU A 6 12.50 0.62 11.67
N LEU A 7 11.46 -0.21 11.48
CA LEU A 7 10.30 0.11 10.66
C LEU A 7 9.19 0.74 11.48
N ILE A 8 8.71 1.89 11.04
CA ILE A 8 7.56 2.60 11.63
C ILE A 8 6.53 2.87 10.54
N ILE A 9 5.24 2.71 10.88
CA ILE A 9 4.14 3.32 10.11
C ILE A 9 3.46 4.36 11.00
N ARG A 10 3.21 5.53 10.45
CA ARG A 10 2.62 6.65 11.19
C ARG A 10 1.84 7.61 10.27
N PRO A 11 0.89 8.38 10.82
CA PRO A 11 0.28 9.47 10.06
C PRO A 11 1.34 10.39 9.48
N VAL A 12 1.06 10.88 8.27
CA VAL A 12 1.90 11.90 7.61
C VAL A 12 1.80 13.21 8.38
N GLN A 13 2.94 13.87 8.58
CA GLN A 13 3.03 15.19 9.16
C GLN A 13 3.35 16.22 8.07
N THR A 14 3.15 17.51 8.37
CA THR A 14 3.42 18.58 7.41
C THR A 14 4.87 18.58 6.92
N GLU A 15 5.81 18.26 7.81
CA GLU A 15 7.25 18.20 7.53
C GLU A 15 7.64 17.09 6.57
N ASP A 16 6.77 16.08 6.41
CA ASP A 16 7.01 14.96 5.51
C ASP A 16 6.68 15.27 4.04
N LEU A 17 5.87 16.29 3.79
CA LEU A 17 5.34 16.60 2.45
C LEU A 17 6.42 16.81 1.38
N PRO A 18 7.53 17.53 1.64
CA PRO A 18 8.61 17.66 0.65
C PRO A 18 9.18 16.28 0.27
N ARG A 19 9.43 15.43 1.25
CA ARG A 19 9.98 14.08 1.00
C ARG A 19 8.99 13.19 0.26
N LEU A 20 7.70 13.26 0.59
CA LEU A 20 6.66 12.50 -0.11
C LEU A 20 6.54 12.94 -1.57
N TRP A 21 6.59 14.24 -1.84
CA TRP A 21 6.60 14.73 -3.21
C TRP A 21 7.82 14.22 -3.99
N GLU A 22 9.02 14.26 -3.40
CA GLU A 22 10.22 13.71 -4.02
C GLU A 22 10.04 12.23 -4.38
N LEU A 23 9.55 11.42 -3.44
CA LEU A 23 9.35 9.98 -3.64
C LEU A 23 8.34 9.68 -4.75
N ILE A 24 7.27 10.45 -4.84
CA ILE A 24 6.15 10.15 -5.73
C ILE A 24 6.32 10.85 -7.09
N HIS A 25 6.75 12.10 -7.11
CA HIS A 25 6.64 12.99 -8.27
C HIS A 25 7.96 13.57 -8.78
N LYS A 26 9.10 13.32 -8.14
CA LYS A 26 10.38 13.89 -8.59
C LYS A 26 10.78 13.40 -9.98
N GLU A 27 10.52 12.12 -10.27
CA GLU A 27 10.86 11.49 -11.55
C GLU A 27 9.62 11.39 -12.45
N GLU A 28 9.81 11.65 -13.74
CA GLU A 28 8.76 11.50 -14.76
C GLU A 28 8.38 10.03 -14.98
N SER A 29 9.34 9.11 -14.87
CA SER A 29 9.16 7.67 -15.04
C SER A 29 9.75 6.90 -13.84
N PRO A 30 9.10 6.97 -12.68
CA PRO A 30 9.66 6.39 -11.47
C PRO A 30 9.65 4.86 -11.52
N GLU A 31 10.70 4.24 -10.95
CA GLU A 31 10.88 2.79 -10.94
C GLU A 31 9.74 2.06 -10.23
N TRP A 32 9.22 2.63 -9.13
CA TRP A 32 8.13 2.02 -8.36
C TRP A 32 6.85 1.83 -9.19
N LYS A 33 6.61 2.69 -10.18
CA LYS A 33 5.42 2.64 -11.04
C LYS A 33 5.36 1.38 -11.90
N LYS A 34 6.48 0.73 -12.16
CA LYS A 34 6.54 -0.55 -12.89
C LYS A 34 5.84 -1.69 -12.16
N TRP A 35 5.65 -1.56 -10.85
CA TRP A 35 5.00 -2.54 -9.98
C TRP A 35 3.58 -2.14 -9.59
N ASP A 36 3.36 -0.82 -9.44
CA ASP A 36 2.09 -0.24 -9.03
C ASP A 36 1.22 0.13 -10.23
N ALA A 37 0.38 -0.82 -10.66
CA ALA A 37 -0.58 -0.64 -11.75
C ALA A 37 0.02 0.09 -12.97
N PRO A 38 1.08 -0.45 -13.61
CA PRO A 38 1.82 0.22 -14.68
C PRO A 38 0.98 0.45 -15.94
N TYR A 39 -0.15 -0.21 -16.06
CA TYR A 39 -1.12 -0.07 -17.15
C TYR A 39 -1.97 1.21 -17.02
N TYR A 40 -1.89 1.94 -15.91
CA TYR A 40 -2.45 3.28 -15.78
C TYR A 40 -1.36 4.33 -15.98
N GLU A 41 -1.71 5.39 -16.70
CA GLU A 41 -0.80 6.51 -16.91
C GLU A 41 -0.42 7.17 -15.57
N PHE A 42 0.87 7.36 -15.35
CA PHE A 42 1.39 8.14 -14.25
C PHE A 42 1.52 9.61 -14.69
N LYS A 43 0.99 10.51 -13.87
CA LYS A 43 1.10 11.96 -14.09
C LYS A 43 1.93 12.57 -12.96
N GLN A 44 3.13 13.00 -13.33
CA GLN A 44 3.95 13.84 -12.47
C GLN A 44 3.23 15.17 -12.21
N VAL A 45 3.26 15.64 -10.97
CA VAL A 45 2.74 16.97 -10.62
C VAL A 45 3.84 17.82 -10.00
N SER A 46 3.76 19.16 -10.17
CA SER A 46 4.66 20.08 -9.52
C SER A 46 4.50 20.05 -8.00
N TYR A 47 5.52 20.54 -7.28
CA TYR A 47 5.43 20.64 -5.83
C TYR A 47 4.26 21.54 -5.38
N GLU A 48 4.02 22.64 -6.08
CA GLU A 48 2.91 23.55 -5.80
C GLU A 48 1.56 22.85 -5.93
N THR A 49 1.35 22.10 -7.04
CA THR A 49 0.11 21.33 -7.26
C THR A 49 -0.06 20.23 -6.23
N PHE A 50 1.03 19.57 -5.82
CA PHE A 50 1.00 18.59 -4.74
C PHE A 50 0.58 19.22 -3.41
N MET A 51 1.11 20.40 -3.09
CA MET A 51 0.80 21.13 -1.86
C MET A 51 -0.65 21.62 -1.79
N GLU A 52 -1.34 21.80 -2.91
CA GLU A 52 -2.78 22.11 -2.92
C GLU A 52 -3.63 20.99 -2.28
N LYS A 53 -3.10 19.77 -2.23
CA LYS A 53 -3.74 18.59 -1.63
C LYS A 53 -3.14 18.21 -0.26
N ALA A 54 -2.29 19.04 0.32
CA ALA A 54 -1.58 18.74 1.57
C ALA A 54 -2.53 18.29 2.70
N ASP A 55 -3.68 18.93 2.86
CA ASP A 55 -4.68 18.58 3.88
C ASP A 55 -5.26 17.18 3.71
N SER A 56 -5.21 16.62 2.50
CA SER A 56 -5.66 15.24 2.26
C SER A 56 -4.65 14.19 2.69
N TYR A 57 -3.41 14.56 2.88
CA TYR A 57 -2.32 13.68 3.28
C TYR A 57 -1.98 13.78 4.78
N VAL A 58 -1.94 15.03 5.30
CA VAL A 58 -1.53 15.30 6.69
C VAL A 58 -2.57 14.79 7.67
N ASN A 59 -2.15 14.00 8.64
CA ASN A 59 -3.01 13.36 9.65
C ASN A 59 -4.20 12.57 9.06
N SER A 60 -4.11 12.14 7.81
CA SER A 60 -5.12 11.29 7.18
C SER A 60 -5.25 9.95 7.90
N GLU A 61 -6.47 9.48 8.10
CA GLU A 61 -6.72 8.13 8.64
C GLU A 61 -6.38 7.05 7.60
N SER A 62 -6.48 7.37 6.32
CA SER A 62 -6.34 6.41 5.21
C SER A 62 -5.00 6.46 4.48
N PHE A 63 -4.06 7.30 4.93
CA PHE A 63 -2.79 7.50 4.23
C PHE A 63 -1.66 7.77 5.22
N TRP A 64 -0.78 6.77 5.41
CA TRP A 64 0.30 6.82 6.39
C TRP A 64 1.67 6.60 5.75
N ALA A 65 2.68 7.26 6.31
CA ALA A 65 4.06 7.10 5.91
C ALA A 65 4.65 5.77 6.42
N ILE A 66 5.53 5.17 5.59
CA ILE A 66 6.42 4.08 5.98
C ILE A 66 7.81 4.69 6.17
N GLU A 67 8.30 4.63 7.39
CA GLU A 67 9.62 5.14 7.80
C GLU A 67 10.53 3.98 8.19
N VAL A 68 11.78 4.03 7.78
CA VAL A 68 12.83 3.07 8.15
C VAL A 68 14.06 3.87 8.57
N ASP A 69 14.55 3.63 9.78
CA ASP A 69 15.70 4.37 10.35
C ASP A 69 15.54 5.90 10.26
N GLY A 70 14.33 6.42 10.48
CA GLY A 70 14.03 7.85 10.47
C GLY A 70 13.84 8.46 9.07
N ILE A 71 13.84 7.67 8.00
CA ILE A 71 13.67 8.13 6.63
C ILE A 71 12.41 7.52 6.02
N ILE A 72 11.59 8.34 5.36
CA ILE A 72 10.39 7.89 4.66
C ILE A 72 10.78 7.28 3.31
N TYR A 73 10.29 6.05 3.04
CA TYR A 73 10.51 5.30 1.82
C TYR A 73 9.24 4.92 1.07
N GLY A 74 8.09 5.07 1.70
CA GLY A 74 6.84 4.64 1.10
C GLY A 74 5.61 5.04 1.89
N ILE A 75 4.49 4.49 1.50
CA ILE A 75 3.19 4.73 2.12
C ILE A 75 2.41 3.42 2.29
N VAL A 76 1.53 3.39 3.29
CA VAL A 76 0.39 2.48 3.36
C VAL A 76 -0.89 3.29 3.28
N SER A 77 -1.91 2.71 2.69
CA SER A 77 -3.19 3.38 2.51
C SER A 77 -4.36 2.41 2.57
N TYR A 78 -5.57 2.93 2.63
CA TYR A 78 -6.78 2.18 2.32
C TYR A 78 -7.77 3.06 1.58
N TYR A 79 -8.70 2.42 0.88
CA TYR A 79 -9.89 3.04 0.31
C TYR A 79 -11.10 2.13 0.48
N TRP A 80 -12.28 2.75 0.61
CA TRP A 80 -13.52 2.02 0.71
C TRP A 80 -13.97 1.50 -0.65
N GLU A 81 -14.18 0.19 -0.75
CA GLU A 81 -14.94 -0.41 -1.85
C GLU A 81 -16.44 -0.22 -1.60
N HIS A 82 -16.88 -0.44 -0.34
CA HIS A 82 -18.24 -0.17 0.10
C HIS A 82 -18.29 0.06 1.61
N GLU A 83 -18.27 1.30 2.04
CA GLU A 83 -18.20 1.69 3.45
C GLU A 83 -19.37 1.13 4.31
N PRO A 84 -20.65 1.14 3.84
CA PRO A 84 -21.74 0.56 4.62
C PRO A 84 -21.55 -0.93 4.97
N SER A 85 -20.89 -1.70 4.10
CA SER A 85 -20.51 -3.10 4.35
C SER A 85 -19.19 -3.25 5.11
N LYS A 86 -18.55 -2.15 5.50
CA LYS A 86 -17.20 -2.15 6.09
C LYS A 86 -16.18 -2.91 5.23
N TRP A 87 -16.30 -2.77 3.91
CA TRP A 87 -15.39 -3.35 2.94
C TRP A 87 -14.42 -2.30 2.40
N LEU A 88 -13.16 -2.43 2.78
CA LEU A 88 -12.05 -1.62 2.28
C LEU A 88 -10.98 -2.49 1.63
N GLU A 89 -10.18 -1.88 0.79
CA GLU A 89 -8.94 -2.46 0.28
C GLU A 89 -7.73 -1.60 0.68
N MET A 90 -6.62 -2.29 0.94
CA MET A 90 -5.37 -1.68 1.34
C MET A 90 -4.46 -1.43 0.15
N GLY A 91 -3.60 -0.44 0.27
CA GLY A 91 -2.47 -0.21 -0.61
C GLY A 91 -1.17 -0.14 0.16
N ILE A 92 -0.09 -0.51 -0.50
CA ILE A 92 1.27 -0.31 -0.03
C ILE A 92 2.18 0.00 -1.22
N VAL A 93 2.98 1.04 -1.10
CA VAL A 93 4.00 1.37 -2.10
C VAL A 93 5.30 1.74 -1.38
N PHE A 94 6.37 1.02 -1.68
CA PHE A 94 7.73 1.49 -1.45
C PHE A 94 8.19 2.20 -2.72
N HIS A 95 8.34 3.52 -2.64
CA HIS A 95 8.79 4.36 -3.76
C HIS A 95 10.30 4.24 -3.98
N GLU A 96 11.03 4.07 -2.89
CA GLU A 96 12.45 3.70 -2.87
C GLU A 96 12.64 2.52 -1.92
N ALA A 97 13.70 1.76 -2.12
CA ALA A 97 14.03 0.64 -1.23
C ALA A 97 15.32 0.93 -0.47
N PRO A 98 15.29 1.04 0.86
CA PRO A 98 16.50 1.23 1.66
C PRO A 98 17.42 0.01 1.60
N SER A 99 16.83 -1.16 1.43
CA SER A 99 17.51 -2.42 1.12
C SER A 99 16.49 -3.48 0.74
N TRP A 100 16.72 -4.16 -0.39
CA TRP A 100 15.89 -5.28 -0.82
C TRP A 100 16.10 -6.50 0.09
N GLY A 101 15.06 -7.28 0.34
CA GLY A 101 15.18 -8.61 0.97
C GLY A 101 14.94 -8.66 2.49
N LYS A 102 14.74 -7.55 3.18
CA LYS A 102 14.45 -7.54 4.64
C LYS A 102 12.98 -7.81 4.99
N GLY A 103 12.12 -8.10 4.02
CA GLY A 103 10.70 -8.33 4.25
C GLY A 103 9.92 -7.09 4.71
N LEU A 104 10.44 -5.89 4.46
CA LEU A 104 9.85 -4.62 4.92
C LEU A 104 8.40 -4.45 4.48
N GLY A 105 8.08 -4.84 3.22
CA GLY A 105 6.70 -4.77 2.72
C GLY A 105 5.73 -5.64 3.52
N THR A 106 6.12 -6.87 3.83
CA THR A 106 5.31 -7.80 4.65
C THR A 106 5.14 -7.25 6.07
N ARG A 107 6.21 -6.73 6.66
CA ARG A 107 6.20 -6.16 8.02
C ARG A 107 5.34 -4.90 8.09
N ALA A 108 5.50 -3.97 7.13
CA ALA A 108 4.70 -2.75 7.07
C ALA A 108 3.21 -3.06 6.89
N LEU A 109 2.88 -3.97 5.97
CA LEU A 109 1.49 -4.35 5.74
C LEU A 109 0.88 -5.09 6.95
N LYS A 110 1.68 -5.90 7.67
CA LYS A 110 1.25 -6.52 8.92
C LYS A 110 0.88 -5.48 9.99
N LEU A 111 1.71 -4.46 10.17
CA LEU A 111 1.42 -3.36 11.09
C LEU A 111 0.16 -2.59 10.69
N TRP A 112 -0.01 -2.38 9.36
CA TRP A 112 -1.18 -1.69 8.83
C TRP A 112 -2.46 -2.50 9.06
N MET A 113 -2.45 -3.79 8.78
CA MET A 113 -3.59 -4.69 9.03
C MET A 113 -3.97 -4.72 10.52
N ASN A 114 -2.97 -4.78 11.41
CA ASN A 114 -3.22 -4.67 12.86
C ASN A 114 -3.92 -3.37 13.20
N HIS A 115 -3.43 -2.24 12.69
CA HIS A 115 -4.06 -0.94 12.90
C HIS A 115 -5.52 -0.95 12.45
N LEU A 116 -5.78 -1.37 11.21
CA LEU A 116 -7.12 -1.38 10.63
C LEU A 116 -8.09 -2.25 11.44
N PHE A 117 -7.70 -3.48 11.80
CA PHE A 117 -8.54 -4.35 12.60
C PHE A 117 -8.75 -3.88 14.04
N GLN A 118 -7.76 -3.19 14.64
CA GLN A 118 -7.87 -2.67 16.01
C GLN A 118 -8.75 -1.42 16.10
N THR A 119 -8.73 -0.58 15.08
CA THR A 119 -9.39 0.74 15.10
C THR A 119 -10.75 0.76 14.42
N MET A 120 -11.04 -0.21 13.57
CA MET A 120 -12.29 -0.27 12.82
C MET A 120 -13.00 -1.61 13.00
N PRO A 121 -14.36 -1.63 12.99
CA PRO A 121 -15.15 -2.87 13.10
C PRO A 121 -15.20 -3.61 11.75
N LEU A 122 -14.02 -3.88 11.16
CA LEU A 122 -13.91 -4.60 9.90
C LEU A 122 -14.07 -6.10 10.11
N VAL A 123 -14.79 -6.75 9.25
CA VAL A 123 -14.91 -8.22 9.21
C VAL A 123 -13.89 -8.85 8.27
N ARG A 124 -13.29 -8.04 7.40
CA ARG A 124 -12.27 -8.42 6.42
C ARG A 124 -11.40 -7.23 6.02
N VAL A 125 -10.21 -7.52 5.51
CA VAL A 125 -9.37 -6.60 4.74
C VAL A 125 -8.85 -7.32 3.49
N GLY A 126 -8.54 -6.57 2.44
CA GLY A 126 -7.99 -7.13 1.22
C GLY A 126 -7.15 -6.11 0.46
N PHE A 127 -6.61 -6.54 -0.66
CA PHE A 127 -6.01 -5.67 -1.65
C PHE A 127 -6.20 -6.23 -3.06
N THR A 128 -6.16 -5.35 -4.03
CA THR A 128 -6.11 -5.70 -5.45
C THR A 128 -4.72 -5.43 -6.00
N THR A 129 -4.20 -6.37 -6.75
CA THR A 129 -2.96 -6.24 -7.52
C THR A 129 -3.12 -6.88 -8.91
N TRP A 130 -2.05 -7.01 -9.64
CA TRP A 130 -2.06 -7.64 -10.96
C TRP A 130 -1.05 -8.78 -11.02
N SER A 131 -1.23 -9.72 -11.94
CA SER A 131 -0.41 -10.94 -12.03
C SER A 131 1.06 -10.67 -12.34
N GLY A 132 1.41 -9.47 -12.81
CA GLY A 132 2.80 -9.04 -12.98
C GLY A 132 3.50 -8.65 -11.67
N ASN A 133 2.75 -8.38 -10.60
CA ASN A 133 3.31 -8.06 -9.28
C ASN A 133 3.34 -9.29 -8.38
N GLU A 134 4.16 -10.27 -8.74
CA GLU A 134 4.32 -11.50 -7.94
C GLU A 134 4.80 -11.22 -6.50
N ARG A 135 5.55 -10.13 -6.30
CA ARG A 135 6.02 -9.75 -4.95
C ARG A 135 4.86 -9.43 -4.03
N MET A 136 3.88 -8.67 -4.51
CA MET A 136 2.71 -8.32 -3.71
C MET A 136 1.82 -9.53 -3.43
N ILE A 137 1.65 -10.44 -4.39
CA ILE A 137 0.93 -11.70 -4.19
C ILE A 137 1.60 -12.51 -3.08
N ARG A 138 2.93 -12.66 -3.12
CA ARG A 138 3.69 -13.37 -2.06
C ARG A 138 3.60 -12.70 -0.70
N VAL A 139 3.52 -11.37 -0.65
CA VAL A 139 3.29 -10.64 0.61
C VAL A 139 1.94 -11.03 1.20
N GLY A 140 0.88 -11.06 0.40
CA GLY A 140 -0.43 -11.52 0.83
C GLY A 140 -0.41 -12.96 1.37
N GLU A 141 0.19 -13.88 0.63
CA GLU A 141 0.34 -15.29 1.04
C GLU A 141 1.07 -15.43 2.38
N LYS A 142 2.17 -14.70 2.57
CA LYS A 142 2.93 -14.69 3.85
C LYS A 142 2.12 -14.15 5.03
N LEU A 143 1.16 -13.29 4.78
CA LEU A 143 0.27 -12.74 5.80
C LEU A 143 -0.98 -13.61 6.04
N GLY A 144 -1.09 -14.75 5.33
CA GLY A 144 -2.20 -15.69 5.47
C GLY A 144 -3.43 -15.32 4.65
N MET A 145 -3.29 -14.38 3.70
CA MET A 145 -4.40 -13.99 2.82
C MET A 145 -4.69 -15.07 1.77
N THR A 146 -5.96 -15.19 1.43
CA THR A 146 -6.45 -16.06 0.36
C THR A 146 -6.57 -15.28 -0.95
N GLN A 147 -6.18 -15.88 -2.07
CA GLN A 147 -6.54 -15.35 -3.39
C GLN A 147 -8.02 -15.60 -3.65
N GLU A 148 -8.81 -14.55 -3.53
CA GLU A 148 -10.28 -14.63 -3.64
C GLU A 148 -10.79 -14.52 -5.07
N ALA A 149 -10.02 -13.82 -5.94
CA ALA A 149 -10.36 -13.71 -7.35
C ALA A 149 -9.13 -13.58 -8.23
N ARG A 150 -9.27 -14.12 -9.44
CA ARG A 150 -8.34 -13.92 -10.56
C ARG A 150 -9.16 -13.64 -11.81
N ILE A 151 -9.20 -12.36 -12.22
CA ILE A 151 -9.93 -11.94 -13.42
C ILE A 151 -8.94 -11.91 -14.57
N ARG A 152 -9.08 -12.85 -15.49
CA ARG A 152 -8.10 -13.12 -16.52
C ARG A 152 -8.11 -12.06 -17.62
N LYS A 153 -6.90 -11.66 -18.10
CA LYS A 153 -6.66 -10.80 -19.29
C LYS A 153 -7.41 -9.46 -19.28
N VAL A 154 -7.50 -8.83 -18.10
CA VAL A 154 -8.18 -7.53 -17.93
C VAL A 154 -7.22 -6.35 -17.83
N ARG A 155 -5.91 -6.61 -17.87
CA ARG A 155 -4.86 -5.59 -17.86
C ARG A 155 -3.93 -5.79 -19.05
N TYR A 156 -3.72 -4.74 -19.83
CA TYR A 156 -2.81 -4.77 -20.97
C TYR A 156 -1.61 -3.86 -20.67
N TYR A 157 -0.42 -4.41 -20.75
CA TYR A 157 0.81 -3.66 -20.49
C TYR A 157 1.98 -4.28 -21.26
N ASN A 158 2.77 -3.43 -21.92
CA ASN A 158 3.99 -3.85 -22.62
C ASN A 158 3.79 -5.01 -23.62
N GLY A 159 2.68 -4.97 -24.37
CA GLY A 159 2.37 -5.98 -25.38
C GLY A 159 1.75 -7.27 -24.85
N HIS A 160 1.48 -7.37 -23.54
CA HIS A 160 0.96 -8.58 -22.91
C HIS A 160 -0.31 -8.30 -22.12
N TYR A 161 -1.18 -9.32 -22.00
CA TYR A 161 -2.32 -9.32 -21.11
C TYR A 161 -1.95 -9.93 -19.76
N TYR A 162 -2.41 -9.30 -18.72
CA TYR A 162 -2.26 -9.72 -17.32
C TYR A 162 -3.63 -9.82 -16.64
N ASP A 163 -3.65 -10.53 -15.52
CA ASP A 163 -4.84 -10.74 -14.72
C ASP A 163 -4.92 -9.73 -13.57
N SER A 164 -6.14 -9.41 -13.14
CA SER A 164 -6.39 -8.74 -11.85
C SER A 164 -6.48 -9.79 -10.76
N ILE A 165 -5.78 -9.58 -9.66
CA ILE A 165 -5.70 -10.51 -8.51
C ILE A 165 -6.28 -9.81 -7.30
N ARG A 166 -7.24 -10.45 -6.62
CA ARG A 166 -7.77 -9.99 -5.33
C ARG A 166 -7.33 -10.94 -4.22
N MET A 167 -6.69 -10.39 -3.21
CA MET A 167 -6.29 -11.10 -2.00
C MET A 167 -7.10 -10.58 -0.82
N GLY A 168 -7.53 -11.46 0.07
CA GLY A 168 -8.31 -11.07 1.24
C GLY A 168 -8.10 -11.99 2.43
N ILE A 169 -8.42 -11.48 3.63
CA ILE A 169 -8.40 -12.23 4.87
C ILE A 169 -9.56 -11.76 5.75
N LEU A 170 -10.24 -12.71 6.40
CA LEU A 170 -11.26 -12.42 7.38
C LEU A 170 -10.65 -12.07 8.74
N ARG A 171 -11.38 -11.32 9.57
CA ARG A 171 -10.93 -10.97 10.92
C ARG A 171 -10.55 -12.20 11.74
N GLU A 172 -11.44 -13.19 11.77
CA GLU A 172 -11.22 -14.43 12.53
C GLU A 172 -10.00 -15.23 12.05
N GLU A 173 -9.71 -15.21 10.75
CA GLU A 173 -8.50 -15.82 10.19
C GLU A 173 -7.24 -15.07 10.62
N TRP A 174 -7.31 -13.73 10.60
CA TRP A 174 -6.22 -12.89 11.05
C TRP A 174 -5.91 -13.08 12.54
N GLU A 175 -6.95 -13.08 13.38
CA GLU A 175 -6.85 -13.27 14.82
C GLU A 175 -6.26 -14.65 15.15
N ALA A 176 -6.68 -15.70 14.44
CA ALA A 176 -6.15 -17.06 14.63
C ALA A 176 -4.65 -17.18 14.28
N LEU A 177 -4.13 -16.36 13.36
CA LEU A 177 -2.74 -16.40 12.94
C LEU A 177 -1.82 -15.47 13.72
N HIS A 178 -2.35 -14.41 14.35
CA HIS A 178 -1.53 -13.29 14.85
C HIS A 178 -1.86 -12.85 16.29
N LEU A 179 -2.84 -13.45 16.94
CA LEU A 179 -3.17 -13.28 18.35
C LEU A 179 -3.01 -14.58 19.14
#